data_5acbabc26114636e032c3599d00136ef
#
_entry.id   5acbabc26114636e032c3599d00136ef
#
_cell.length_a   1.000
_cell.length_b   1.000
_cell.length_c   1.000
_cell.angle_alpha   90.00
_cell.angle_beta   90.00
_cell.angle_gamma   90.00
#
_symmetry.space_group_name_H-M   'P 1'
#
loop_
_entity.id
_entity.type
_entity.pdbx_description
1 polymer ?
#
loop_
_entity_poly.entity_id
_entity_poly.type
_entity_poly.pdbx_seq_one_letter_code
_entity_poly.pdbx_strand_id
1 'polypeptide(L)'
;MFKVFKKEIDFGGKKITLETGKVARQADGALIATCGETVVLATAVGAKKVNPDVDYFPLSVNYQEKYYAAGKIPGGYFKREARPTESETLISRLIDRPIRPLFPDEFRNEVQLLPTVISYDKENEADILSIIASSAALAISGMPFMGPVGASRVGFIGGKYVLNPTKKELENSKLDLVVAGTKDAVLMVESCLLYTSDAADDPYGGG
;
A
#
# COMPACT_ATOMS: atom_id res chain seq x y z
N MET A 1 -9.10 -20.45 22.54
CA MET A 1 -7.93 -19.58 22.51
C MET A 1 -7.55 -19.36 21.06
N PHE A 2 -7.32 -18.14 20.60
CA PHE A 2 -7.09 -17.85 19.20
C PHE A 2 -5.63 -18.09 18.85
N LYS A 3 -5.39 -18.71 17.68
CA LYS A 3 -4.05 -18.94 17.21
C LYS A 3 -3.56 -17.70 16.46
N VAL A 4 -2.59 -17.02 17.03
CA VAL A 4 -1.94 -15.84 16.44
C VAL A 4 -0.63 -16.28 15.80
N PHE A 5 -0.41 -15.85 14.56
CA PHE A 5 0.84 -16.07 13.85
C PHE A 5 1.53 -14.73 13.66
N LYS A 6 2.81 -14.70 13.95
CA LYS A 6 3.66 -13.52 13.81
C LYS A 6 4.91 -13.89 13.01
N LYS A 7 5.27 -13.04 12.03
CA LYS A 7 6.50 -13.15 11.27
C LYS A 7 7.20 -11.81 11.23
N GLU A 8 8.51 -11.83 11.40
CA GLU A 8 9.37 -10.65 11.33
C GLU A 8 10.28 -10.76 10.11
N ILE A 9 10.44 -9.65 9.40
CA ILE A 9 11.23 -9.55 8.17
C ILE A 9 12.13 -8.34 8.32
N ASP A 10 13.42 -8.49 8.06
CA ASP A 10 14.32 -7.35 7.86
C ASP A 10 14.21 -6.90 6.41
N PHE A 11 13.92 -5.62 6.21
CA PHE A 11 13.68 -5.06 4.91
C PHE A 11 14.38 -3.69 4.78
N GLY A 12 15.57 -3.71 4.22
CA GLY A 12 16.38 -2.51 4.04
C GLY A 12 16.82 -1.86 5.36
N GLY A 13 17.17 -2.68 6.36
CA GLY A 13 17.56 -2.22 7.69
C GLY A 13 16.40 -1.82 8.60
N LYS A 14 15.15 -1.96 8.13
CA LYS A 14 13.94 -1.76 8.93
C LYS A 14 13.27 -3.09 9.19
N LYS A 15 12.79 -3.27 10.41
CA LYS A 15 12.08 -4.48 10.82
C LYS A 15 10.59 -4.32 10.55
N ILE A 16 10.05 -5.15 9.66
CA ILE A 16 8.61 -5.26 9.43
C ILE A 16 8.09 -6.48 10.16
N THR A 17 7.04 -6.30 10.93
CA THR A 17 6.32 -7.37 11.62
C THR A 17 4.95 -7.56 10.98
N LEU A 18 4.64 -8.80 10.62
CA LEU A 18 3.34 -9.21 10.10
C LEU A 18 2.65 -10.11 11.11
N GLU A 19 1.45 -9.76 11.55
CA GLU A 19 0.67 -10.48 12.56
C GLU A 19 -0.75 -10.77 12.06
N THR A 20 -1.20 -12.02 12.13
CA THR A 20 -2.56 -12.43 11.76
C THR A 20 -3.23 -13.29 12.83
N GLY A 21 -4.56 -13.38 12.80
CA GLY A 21 -5.39 -14.17 13.70
C GLY A 21 -5.83 -13.46 14.98
N LYS A 22 -5.43 -12.20 15.20
CA LYS A 22 -5.76 -11.42 16.40
C LYS A 22 -7.00 -10.56 16.24
N VAL A 23 -7.10 -9.84 15.13
CA VAL A 23 -8.16 -8.86 14.85
C VAL A 23 -8.87 -9.14 13.54
N ALA A 24 -10.01 -8.46 13.30
CA ALA A 24 -10.80 -8.48 12.06
C ALA A 24 -11.12 -9.91 11.55
N ARG A 25 -11.54 -10.79 12.44
CA ARG A 25 -11.70 -12.24 12.22
C ARG A 25 -12.89 -12.61 11.34
N GLN A 26 -13.74 -11.66 10.99
CA GLN A 26 -14.86 -11.88 10.06
C GLN A 26 -14.44 -11.64 8.60
N ALA A 27 -13.30 -10.98 8.38
CA ALA A 27 -12.72 -10.86 7.04
C ALA A 27 -12.12 -12.19 6.59
N ASP A 28 -12.11 -12.44 5.29
CA ASP A 28 -11.50 -13.66 4.72
C ASP A 28 -9.99 -13.65 4.92
N GLY A 29 -9.35 -12.48 4.85
CA GLY A 29 -7.96 -12.26 5.24
C GLY A 29 -7.81 -11.00 6.07
N ALA A 30 -7.08 -11.08 7.17
CA ALA A 30 -6.79 -9.93 8.03
C ALA A 30 -5.36 -9.99 8.57
N LEU A 31 -4.66 -8.87 8.54
CA LEU A 31 -3.27 -8.78 8.93
C LEU A 31 -2.96 -7.41 9.51
N ILE A 32 -2.15 -7.39 10.57
CA ILE A 32 -1.51 -6.20 11.10
C ILE A 32 -0.06 -6.20 10.62
N ALA A 33 0.34 -5.13 9.95
CA ALA A 33 1.72 -4.86 9.59
C ALA A 33 2.26 -3.71 10.44
N THR A 34 3.46 -3.86 10.97
CA THR A 34 4.11 -2.87 11.83
C THR A 34 5.52 -2.60 11.34
N CYS A 35 5.88 -1.33 11.21
CA CYS A 35 7.23 -0.87 10.94
C CYS A 35 7.53 0.33 11.86
N GLY A 36 8.48 0.16 12.81
CA GLY A 36 8.62 1.14 13.89
C GLY A 36 7.34 1.23 14.73
N GLU A 37 6.79 2.44 14.88
CA GLU A 37 5.50 2.67 15.53
C GLU A 37 4.36 2.90 14.51
N THR A 38 4.66 2.86 13.21
CA THR A 38 3.63 2.88 12.15
C THR A 38 2.98 1.52 12.04
N VAL A 39 1.66 1.47 12.16
CA VAL A 39 0.86 0.24 12.16
C VAL A 39 -0.29 0.36 11.16
N VAL A 40 -0.39 -0.64 10.29
CA VAL A 40 -1.47 -0.77 9.30
C VAL A 40 -2.25 -2.05 9.55
N LEU A 41 -3.56 -1.93 9.64
CA LEU A 41 -4.50 -3.06 9.61
C LEU A 41 -4.99 -3.22 8.17
N ALA A 42 -4.67 -4.32 7.51
CA ALA A 42 -5.21 -4.66 6.20
C ALA A 42 -6.23 -5.79 6.32
N THR A 43 -7.39 -5.60 5.70
CA THR A 43 -8.44 -6.61 5.61
C THR A 43 -8.81 -6.86 4.15
N ALA A 44 -9.05 -8.11 3.80
CA ALA A 44 -9.50 -8.56 2.50
C ALA A 44 -10.79 -9.34 2.64
N VAL A 45 -11.81 -8.99 1.86
CA VAL A 45 -13.11 -9.67 1.84
C VAL A 45 -13.51 -9.91 0.40
N GLY A 46 -13.88 -11.14 0.07
CA GLY A 46 -14.40 -11.52 -1.24
C GLY A 46 -15.89 -11.88 -1.18
N ALA A 47 -16.67 -11.35 -2.12
CA ALA A 47 -18.06 -11.74 -2.26
C ALA A 47 -18.18 -13.22 -2.64
N LYS A 48 -19.09 -13.94 -2.00
CA LYS A 48 -19.31 -15.38 -2.27
C LYS A 48 -20.05 -15.65 -3.58
N LYS A 49 -20.72 -14.63 -4.13
CA LYS A 49 -21.51 -14.73 -5.36
C LYS A 49 -21.04 -13.70 -6.35
N VAL A 50 -20.97 -14.08 -7.62
CA VAL A 50 -20.71 -13.17 -8.72
C VAL A 50 -21.98 -12.38 -9.00
N ASN A 51 -21.83 -11.08 -9.25
CA ASN A 51 -22.91 -10.26 -9.79
C ASN A 51 -22.97 -10.48 -11.31
N PRO A 52 -24.08 -11.02 -11.87
CA PRO A 52 -24.17 -11.33 -13.30
C PRO A 52 -24.17 -10.06 -14.18
N ASP A 53 -24.47 -8.90 -13.62
CA ASP A 53 -24.55 -7.63 -14.35
C ASP A 53 -23.16 -6.97 -14.55
N VAL A 54 -22.09 -7.59 -14.03
CA VAL A 54 -20.73 -7.04 -14.08
C VAL A 54 -19.84 -7.91 -14.97
N ASP A 55 -19.26 -7.31 -16.00
CA ASP A 55 -18.37 -7.95 -16.98
C ASP A 55 -16.86 -7.73 -16.71
N TYR A 56 -16.53 -7.00 -15.67
CA TYR A 56 -15.17 -6.72 -15.21
C TYR A 56 -14.88 -7.26 -13.81
N PHE A 57 -13.63 -7.29 -13.39
CA PHE A 57 -13.23 -7.66 -12.02
C PHE A 57 -13.44 -6.48 -11.06
N PRO A 58 -14.44 -6.56 -10.14
CA PRO A 58 -14.75 -5.47 -9.21
C PRO A 58 -13.86 -5.52 -7.97
N LEU A 59 -12.62 -5.02 -8.10
CA LEU A 59 -11.71 -4.80 -6.97
C LEU A 59 -11.88 -3.37 -6.46
N SER A 60 -12.18 -3.23 -5.17
CA SER A 60 -12.24 -1.95 -4.48
C SER A 60 -11.14 -1.87 -3.42
N VAL A 61 -10.26 -0.89 -3.54
CA VAL A 61 -9.24 -0.61 -2.55
C VAL A 61 -9.54 0.71 -1.87
N ASN A 62 -9.75 0.67 -0.55
CA ASN A 62 -10.10 1.83 0.27
C ASN A 62 -9.04 2.02 1.36
N TYR A 63 -7.95 2.68 1.01
CA TYR A 63 -6.93 3.08 1.98
C TYR A 63 -7.43 4.23 2.84
N GLN A 64 -7.21 4.14 4.15
CA GLN A 64 -7.67 5.13 5.11
C GLN A 64 -6.58 5.49 6.11
N GLU A 65 -6.39 6.78 6.32
CA GLU A 65 -5.55 7.34 7.39
C GLU A 65 -6.45 7.89 8.51
N LYS A 66 -6.41 7.25 9.65
CA LYS A 66 -7.21 7.70 10.78
C LYS A 66 -6.53 8.88 11.49
N TYR A 67 -7.26 9.97 11.74
CA TYR A 67 -6.74 11.14 12.44
C TYR A 67 -6.14 10.79 13.81
N TYR A 68 -6.75 9.86 14.52
CA TYR A 68 -6.25 9.40 15.82
C TYR A 68 -4.88 8.68 15.71
N ALA A 69 -4.55 8.10 14.57
CA ALA A 69 -3.25 7.45 14.34
C ALA A 69 -2.08 8.43 14.48
N ALA A 70 -2.30 9.69 14.15
CA ALA A 70 -1.34 10.78 14.33
C ALA A 70 -1.59 11.62 15.60
N GLY A 71 -2.46 11.15 16.50
CA GLY A 71 -2.84 11.87 17.72
C GLY A 71 -3.66 13.14 17.46
N LYS A 72 -4.39 13.20 16.34
CA LYS A 72 -5.15 14.37 15.92
C LYS A 72 -6.66 14.11 15.98
N ILE A 73 -7.43 15.19 16.08
CA ILE A 73 -8.89 15.18 15.95
C ILE A 73 -9.23 15.74 14.56
N PRO A 74 -10.25 15.18 13.86
CA PRO A 74 -10.69 15.71 12.59
C PRO A 74 -11.03 17.21 12.66
N GLY A 75 -10.58 17.96 11.66
CA GLY A 75 -10.88 19.38 11.54
C GLY A 75 -12.31 19.64 11.08
N GLY A 76 -12.62 20.91 10.83
CA GLY A 76 -13.92 21.35 10.34
C GLY A 76 -15.00 21.41 11.42
N TYR A 77 -16.19 21.89 11.03
CA TYR A 77 -17.31 22.12 11.94
C TYR A 77 -17.83 20.81 12.59
N PHE A 78 -17.97 19.75 11.80
CA PHE A 78 -18.55 18.49 12.26
C PHE A 78 -17.61 17.60 13.07
N LYS A 79 -16.31 17.91 13.14
CA LYS A 79 -15.29 17.09 13.83
C LYS A 79 -15.35 15.59 13.43
N ARG A 80 -15.58 15.32 12.15
CA ARG A 80 -15.73 13.98 11.57
C ARG A 80 -14.74 13.76 10.46
N GLU A 81 -14.30 12.51 10.28
CA GLU A 81 -13.64 12.06 9.05
C GLU A 81 -14.66 12.16 7.91
N ALA A 82 -14.24 12.82 6.83
CA ALA A 82 -15.11 13.10 5.69
C ALA A 82 -14.81 12.12 4.54
N ARG A 83 -14.89 12.63 3.30
CA ARG A 83 -14.51 11.87 2.10
C ARG A 83 -13.00 11.61 2.12
N PRO A 84 -12.53 10.53 1.46
CA PRO A 84 -11.11 10.28 1.29
C PRO A 84 -10.38 11.52 0.74
N THR A 85 -9.21 11.77 1.25
CA THR A 85 -8.32 12.83 0.76
C THR A 85 -7.76 12.43 -0.62
N GLU A 86 -7.18 13.39 -1.31
CA GLU A 86 -6.47 13.13 -2.57
C GLU A 86 -5.32 12.12 -2.36
N SER A 87 -4.55 12.29 -1.28
CA SER A 87 -3.47 11.38 -0.90
C SER A 87 -3.99 9.94 -0.67
N GLU A 88 -5.06 9.77 0.10
CA GLU A 88 -5.67 8.45 0.34
C GLU A 88 -6.15 7.80 -0.96
N THR A 89 -6.69 8.59 -1.88
CA THR A 89 -7.13 8.12 -3.20
C THR A 89 -5.95 7.68 -4.06
N LEU A 90 -4.86 8.44 -4.07
CA LEU A 90 -3.64 8.09 -4.82
C LEU A 90 -2.98 6.83 -4.25
N ILE A 91 -2.89 6.69 -2.92
CA ILE A 91 -2.34 5.49 -2.28
C ILE A 91 -3.26 4.28 -2.53
N SER A 92 -4.59 4.45 -2.53
CA SER A 92 -5.52 3.37 -2.92
C SER A 92 -5.22 2.85 -4.33
N ARG A 93 -4.95 3.75 -5.28
CA ARG A 93 -4.56 3.39 -6.65
C ARG A 93 -3.18 2.75 -6.72
N LEU A 94 -2.25 3.22 -5.89
CA LEU A 94 -0.90 2.65 -5.77
C LEU A 94 -0.95 1.19 -5.29
N ILE A 95 -1.90 0.85 -4.42
CA ILE A 95 -2.14 -0.52 -3.93
C ILE A 95 -2.87 -1.36 -5.00
N ASP A 96 -3.88 -0.79 -5.67
CA ASP A 96 -4.71 -1.49 -6.66
C ASP A 96 -3.88 -1.97 -7.87
N ARG A 97 -3.03 -1.10 -8.41
CA ARG A 97 -2.29 -1.34 -9.67
C ARG A 97 -1.45 -2.61 -9.70
N PRO A 98 -0.64 -2.95 -8.69
CA PRO A 98 0.14 -4.19 -8.69
C PRO A 98 -0.67 -5.43 -8.27
N ILE A 99 -1.80 -5.26 -7.60
CA ILE A 99 -2.63 -6.36 -7.10
C ILE A 99 -3.60 -6.88 -8.15
N ARG A 100 -4.27 -5.97 -8.86
CA ARG A 100 -5.32 -6.30 -9.84
C ARG A 100 -4.90 -7.31 -10.90
N PRO A 101 -3.73 -7.21 -11.56
CA PRO A 101 -3.33 -8.16 -12.61
C PRO A 101 -2.98 -9.55 -12.09
N LEU A 102 -2.93 -9.76 -10.78
CA LEU A 102 -2.63 -11.05 -10.16
C LEU A 102 -3.88 -11.87 -9.83
N PHE A 103 -5.05 -11.42 -10.25
CA PHE A 103 -6.26 -12.25 -10.23
C PHE A 103 -6.51 -12.84 -11.62
N PRO A 104 -7.00 -14.08 -11.71
CA PRO A 104 -7.38 -14.69 -12.99
C PRO A 104 -8.46 -13.88 -13.72
N ASP A 105 -8.43 -13.84 -15.04
CA ASP A 105 -9.37 -13.06 -15.86
C ASP A 105 -10.84 -13.52 -15.68
N GLU A 106 -11.02 -14.79 -15.34
CA GLU A 106 -12.36 -15.37 -15.10
C GLU A 106 -12.90 -15.04 -13.70
N PHE A 107 -12.07 -14.54 -12.79
CA PHE A 107 -12.49 -14.21 -11.43
C PHE A 107 -13.23 -12.89 -11.39
N ARG A 108 -14.53 -12.92 -11.15
CA ARG A 108 -15.44 -11.76 -11.17
C ARG A 108 -16.18 -11.53 -9.87
N ASN A 109 -15.77 -12.18 -8.79
CA ASN A 109 -16.31 -11.88 -7.48
C ASN A 109 -15.80 -10.51 -7.02
N GLU A 110 -16.68 -9.73 -6.41
CA GLU A 110 -16.26 -8.48 -5.79
C GLU A 110 -15.24 -8.73 -4.68
N VAL A 111 -14.15 -7.98 -4.69
CA VAL A 111 -13.11 -8.00 -3.65
C VAL A 111 -12.95 -6.61 -3.07
N GLN A 112 -12.99 -6.53 -1.75
CA GLN A 112 -12.77 -5.30 -1.00
C GLN A 112 -11.51 -5.42 -0.18
N LEU A 113 -10.60 -4.46 -0.35
CA LEU A 113 -9.39 -4.28 0.43
C LEU A 113 -9.50 -2.99 1.25
N LEU A 114 -9.36 -3.11 2.57
CA LEU A 114 -9.38 -1.97 3.47
C LEU A 114 -8.06 -1.92 4.29
N PRO A 115 -6.99 -1.37 3.74
CA PRO A 115 -5.82 -1.00 4.52
C PRO A 115 -6.10 0.29 5.30
N THR A 116 -5.97 0.22 6.61
CA THR A 116 -6.25 1.31 7.54
C THR A 116 -5.03 1.60 8.41
N VAL A 117 -4.54 2.81 8.38
CA VAL A 117 -3.45 3.27 9.27
C VAL A 117 -4.04 3.54 10.64
N ILE A 118 -3.60 2.79 11.64
CA ILE A 118 -4.09 2.86 13.02
C ILE A 118 -3.08 3.47 14.00
N SER A 119 -1.81 3.57 13.60
CA SER A 119 -0.75 4.30 14.28
C SER A 119 0.26 4.83 13.27
N TYR A 120 0.83 6.00 13.50
CA TYR A 120 1.78 6.65 12.62
C TYR A 120 2.86 7.39 13.39
N ASP A 121 4.13 7.03 13.18
CA ASP A 121 5.31 7.57 13.86
C ASP A 121 5.91 8.82 13.18
N LYS A 122 5.40 9.23 12.02
CA LYS A 122 5.90 10.33 11.18
C LYS A 122 7.29 10.11 10.56
N GLU A 123 7.87 8.95 10.71
CA GLU A 123 9.17 8.58 10.14
C GLU A 123 9.03 7.54 9.02
N ASN A 124 8.17 6.54 9.25
CA ASN A 124 7.93 5.46 8.30
C ASN A 124 6.61 5.68 7.56
N GLU A 125 6.69 5.92 6.25
CA GLU A 125 5.51 6.09 5.42
C GLU A 125 4.67 4.80 5.39
N ALA A 126 3.35 4.98 5.46
CA ALA A 126 2.42 3.85 5.58
C ALA A 126 2.03 3.22 4.24
N ASP A 127 2.33 3.86 3.11
CA ASP A 127 1.95 3.44 1.77
C ASP A 127 2.59 2.09 1.36
N ILE A 128 3.92 1.99 1.47
CA ILE A 128 4.66 0.74 1.17
C ILE A 128 4.22 -0.38 2.12
N LEU A 129 4.08 -0.05 3.41
CA LEU A 129 3.61 -0.99 4.41
C LEU A 129 2.19 -1.48 4.08
N SER A 130 1.33 -0.60 3.55
CA SER A 130 -0.05 -0.92 3.14
C SER A 130 -0.11 -1.83 1.91
N ILE A 131 0.80 -1.66 0.93
CA ILE A 131 0.91 -2.59 -0.21
C ILE A 131 1.27 -3.99 0.30
N ILE A 132 2.30 -4.09 1.14
CA ILE A 132 2.77 -5.38 1.69
C ILE A 132 1.67 -6.03 2.55
N ALA A 133 1.01 -5.24 3.41
CA ALA A 133 -0.06 -5.72 4.27
C ALA A 133 -1.27 -6.21 3.47
N SER A 134 -1.70 -5.47 2.45
CA SER A 134 -2.82 -5.84 1.57
C SER A 134 -2.53 -7.11 0.78
N SER A 135 -1.31 -7.22 0.24
CA SER A 135 -0.85 -8.43 -0.44
C SER A 135 -0.83 -9.65 0.48
N ALA A 136 -0.32 -9.49 1.70
CA ALA A 136 -0.29 -10.57 2.68
C ALA A 136 -1.70 -10.97 3.15
N ALA A 137 -2.62 -10.00 3.32
CA ALA A 137 -4.02 -10.28 3.66
C ALA A 137 -4.72 -11.07 2.54
N LEU A 138 -4.48 -10.74 1.28
CA LEU A 138 -4.99 -11.50 0.14
C LEU A 138 -4.40 -12.91 0.07
N ALA A 139 -3.10 -13.06 0.29
CA ALA A 139 -2.45 -14.36 0.24
C ALA A 139 -2.99 -15.37 1.28
N ILE A 140 -3.50 -14.88 2.43
CA ILE A 140 -4.08 -15.73 3.47
C ILE A 140 -5.62 -15.84 3.40
N SER A 141 -6.27 -15.09 2.51
CA SER A 141 -7.74 -15.04 2.40
C SER A 141 -8.36 -16.27 1.73
N GLY A 142 -7.56 -17.04 1.00
CA GLY A 142 -8.04 -18.17 0.20
C GLY A 142 -8.64 -17.77 -1.16
N MET A 143 -8.64 -16.49 -1.52
CA MET A 143 -9.00 -16.04 -2.87
C MET A 143 -7.92 -16.45 -3.89
N PRO A 144 -8.25 -16.56 -5.19
CA PRO A 144 -7.30 -16.97 -6.24
C PRO A 144 -6.34 -15.84 -6.61
N PHE A 145 -5.55 -15.40 -5.65
CA PHE A 145 -4.56 -14.37 -5.79
C PHE A 145 -3.19 -14.98 -6.08
N MET A 146 -2.60 -14.65 -7.23
CA MET A 146 -1.32 -15.18 -7.71
C MET A 146 -0.10 -14.39 -7.20
N GLY A 147 -0.24 -13.71 -6.06
CA GLY A 147 0.85 -13.05 -5.37
C GLY A 147 1.72 -14.01 -4.55
N PRO A 148 2.50 -13.55 -3.57
CA PRO A 148 2.43 -12.20 -2.98
C PRO A 148 3.15 -11.10 -3.80
N VAL A 149 2.75 -9.87 -3.54
CA VAL A 149 3.43 -8.65 -4.02
C VAL A 149 4.33 -8.11 -2.93
N GLY A 150 5.57 -7.83 -3.26
CA GLY A 150 6.47 -7.00 -2.47
C GLY A 150 6.48 -5.58 -3.01
N ALA A 151 6.78 -4.61 -2.15
CA ALA A 151 6.92 -3.22 -2.55
C ALA A 151 8.04 -2.54 -1.78
N SER A 152 8.69 -1.56 -2.39
CA SER A 152 9.71 -0.74 -1.75
C SER A 152 9.73 0.66 -2.33
N ARG A 153 10.17 1.61 -1.51
CA ARG A 153 10.51 2.96 -1.95
C ARG A 153 12.02 3.09 -2.07
N VAL A 154 12.50 3.73 -3.10
CA VAL A 154 13.92 3.96 -3.35
C VAL A 154 14.16 5.44 -3.50
N GLY A 155 15.05 5.98 -2.66
CA GLY A 155 15.57 7.33 -2.76
C GLY A 155 16.98 7.36 -3.37
N PHE A 156 17.40 8.53 -3.87
CA PHE A 156 18.77 8.79 -4.29
C PHE A 156 19.35 9.97 -3.51
N ILE A 157 20.20 9.65 -2.52
CA ILE A 157 20.69 10.60 -1.51
C ILE A 157 22.22 10.52 -1.46
N GLY A 158 22.89 11.67 -1.57
CA GLY A 158 24.35 11.69 -1.49
C GLY A 158 25.08 10.84 -2.52
N GLY A 159 24.48 10.63 -3.72
CA GLY A 159 25.06 9.80 -4.77
C GLY A 159 24.84 8.29 -4.59
N LYS A 160 23.99 7.87 -3.65
CA LYS A 160 23.69 6.44 -3.38
C LYS A 160 22.18 6.20 -3.37
N TYR A 161 21.80 4.99 -3.79
CA TYR A 161 20.43 4.51 -3.63
C TYR A 161 20.19 4.07 -2.20
N VAL A 162 19.10 4.54 -1.61
CA VAL A 162 18.65 4.21 -0.26
C VAL A 162 17.30 3.52 -0.34
N LEU A 163 17.20 2.34 0.28
CA LEU A 163 15.97 1.56 0.31
C LEU A 163 15.10 2.01 1.50
N ASN A 164 13.84 2.28 1.23
CA ASN A 164 12.85 2.73 2.22
C ASN A 164 13.35 3.90 3.08
N PRO A 165 13.78 5.02 2.45
CA PRO A 165 14.23 6.18 3.21
C PRO A 165 13.13 6.68 4.15
N THR A 166 13.53 7.30 5.26
CA THR A 166 12.61 8.01 6.13
C THR A 166 12.08 9.25 5.43
N LYS A 167 10.99 9.81 5.92
CA LYS A 167 10.41 11.04 5.36
C LYS A 167 11.42 12.18 5.29
N LYS A 168 12.23 12.36 6.34
CA LYS A 168 13.29 13.39 6.39
C LYS A 168 14.40 13.14 5.36
N GLU A 169 14.77 11.89 5.15
CA GLU A 169 15.76 11.53 4.14
C GLU A 169 15.22 11.76 2.73
N LEU A 170 13.92 11.49 2.52
CA LEU A 170 13.26 11.68 1.24
C LEU A 170 13.22 13.16 0.82
N GLU A 171 13.10 14.10 1.76
CA GLU A 171 13.16 15.55 1.50
C GLU A 171 14.48 15.98 0.82
N ASN A 172 15.58 15.25 1.06
CA ASN A 172 16.89 15.49 0.46
C ASN A 172 17.19 14.55 -0.72
N SER A 173 16.24 13.74 -1.13
CA SER A 173 16.39 12.78 -2.22
C SER A 173 16.13 13.44 -3.57
N LYS A 174 16.93 13.08 -4.59
CA LYS A 174 16.70 13.49 -5.97
C LYS A 174 15.74 12.55 -6.71
N LEU A 175 15.43 11.41 -6.12
CA LEU A 175 14.55 10.38 -6.67
C LEU A 175 13.58 9.94 -5.58
N ASP A 176 12.31 9.89 -5.89
CA ASP A 176 11.29 9.15 -5.14
C ASP A 176 10.70 8.12 -6.10
N LEU A 177 11.08 6.87 -5.90
CA LEU A 177 10.68 5.76 -6.76
C LEU A 177 10.00 4.69 -5.92
N VAL A 178 8.75 4.39 -6.22
CA VAL A 178 8.02 3.25 -5.66
C VAL A 178 8.00 2.12 -6.68
N VAL A 179 8.44 0.95 -6.26
CA VAL A 179 8.43 -0.26 -7.07
C VAL A 179 7.64 -1.34 -6.35
N ALA A 180 6.74 -2.01 -7.08
CA ALA A 180 6.02 -3.17 -6.57
C ALA A 180 6.03 -4.30 -7.62
N GLY A 181 6.15 -5.53 -7.12
CA GLY A 181 6.21 -6.69 -7.99
C GLY A 181 6.15 -8.01 -7.24
N THR A 182 6.17 -9.09 -8.00
CA THR A 182 6.29 -10.46 -7.50
C THR A 182 7.77 -10.88 -7.51
N LYS A 183 8.02 -12.14 -7.17
CA LYS A 183 9.35 -12.73 -7.27
C LYS A 183 9.88 -12.72 -8.73
N ASP A 184 8.98 -12.81 -9.70
CA ASP A 184 9.34 -13.07 -11.10
C ASP A 184 9.27 -11.82 -11.98
N ALA A 185 8.49 -10.78 -11.57
CA ALA A 185 8.27 -9.60 -12.39
C ALA A 185 7.99 -8.34 -11.57
N VAL A 186 8.43 -7.20 -12.12
CA VAL A 186 7.99 -5.87 -11.66
C VAL A 186 6.63 -5.58 -12.29
N LEU A 187 5.64 -5.27 -11.46
CA LEU A 187 4.26 -5.02 -11.86
C LEU A 187 3.92 -3.54 -11.90
N MET A 188 4.58 -2.76 -11.06
CA MET A 188 4.31 -1.31 -10.96
C MET A 188 5.60 -0.57 -10.65
N VAL A 189 5.75 0.56 -11.33
CA VAL A 189 6.76 1.58 -11.06
C VAL A 189 6.04 2.93 -11.02
N GLU A 190 6.26 3.68 -9.96
CA GLU A 190 5.79 5.07 -9.81
C GLU A 190 6.98 5.92 -9.41
N SER A 191 7.30 6.94 -10.19
CA SER A 191 8.48 7.76 -9.92
C SER A 191 8.14 9.24 -9.92
N CYS A 192 8.72 9.96 -8.97
CA CYS A 192 8.82 11.41 -8.99
C CYS A 192 10.30 11.77 -9.03
N LEU A 193 10.74 12.37 -10.12
CA LEU A 193 12.06 12.95 -10.23
C LEU A 193 11.94 14.40 -9.80
N LEU A 194 12.60 14.77 -8.70
CA LEU A 194 12.66 16.17 -8.24
C LEU A 194 13.56 17.03 -9.16
N TYR A 195 14.20 16.42 -10.13
CA TYR A 195 14.95 17.08 -11.20
C TYR A 195 14.30 16.71 -12.54
N THR A 196 13.23 17.39 -12.87
CA THR A 196 12.79 17.51 -14.25
C THR A 196 13.73 18.50 -14.91
N SER A 197 14.61 18.04 -15.78
CA SER A 197 15.01 18.89 -16.90
C SER A 197 13.70 19.23 -17.59
N ASP A 198 13.33 20.49 -17.56
CA ASP A 198 12.13 20.98 -18.20
C ASP A 198 12.25 20.60 -19.69
N ALA A 199 11.38 19.70 -20.17
CA ALA A 199 11.38 19.29 -21.58
C ALA A 199 11.06 20.47 -22.52
N ALA A 200 10.67 21.62 -21.93
CA ALA A 200 10.49 22.90 -22.63
C ALA A 200 11.84 23.63 -22.89
N ASP A 201 12.91 23.25 -22.20
CA ASP A 201 14.24 23.88 -22.35
C ASP A 201 15.21 23.00 -23.19
N ASP A 202 14.70 22.07 -24.01
CA ASP A 202 15.53 21.39 -25.01
C ASP A 202 15.73 22.31 -26.24
N PRO A 203 16.88 22.98 -26.35
CA PRO A 203 17.13 23.91 -27.48
C PRO A 203 17.32 23.18 -28.82
N TYR A 204 17.20 21.84 -28.87
CA TYR A 204 17.36 21.00 -30.03
C TYR A 204 16.08 20.26 -30.48
N GLY A 205 14.93 20.51 -29.81
CA GLY A 205 13.63 19.90 -30.15
C GLY A 205 12.86 20.58 -31.30
N GLY A 206 13.54 21.30 -32.20
CA GLY A 206 12.94 21.97 -33.35
C GLY A 206 13.49 21.42 -34.65
N GLY A 207 12.84 20.37 -35.19
CA GLY A 207 13.09 19.83 -36.50
C GLY A 207 11.90 19.07 -37.02
#